data_849f327877df6f5e250311cf64a30dd3
#
_entry.id   849f327877df6f5e250311cf64a30dd3
#
_cell.length_a   1.000
_cell.length_b   1.000
_cell.length_c   1.000
_cell.angle_alpha   90.00
_cell.angle_beta   90.00
_cell.angle_gamma   90.00
#
_symmetry.space_group_name_H-M   'P 1'
#
loop_
_entity.id
_entity.type
_entity.pdbx_description
1 polymer ?
#
loop_
_entity_poly.entity_id
_entity_poly.type
_entity_poly.pdbx_seq_one_letter_code
_entity_poly.pdbx_strand_id
1 'polypeptide(L)'
;VAFSMAIQDVRFYLNGLYLEVKSDSIVAVTTDGHRLSINKIGLQQKGPDKPASLIIPRKAIIELQKNLQTENDEMINISVTGNFLTIKLADKVMVSKLIDGNYPDFTKVVPESSELHLNFQREELLEKLTRVSILTSDKYRGIRLTLSKELVSLKTINSEQEEANEEIICEQAKGNIDIGFNVSY
;
A
#
# COMPACT_ATOMS: atom_id res chain seq x y z
N VAL A 1 -4.42 -2.22 -0.84
CA VAL A 1 -3.15 -1.85 -1.51
C VAL A 1 -3.24 -0.55 -2.32
N ALA A 2 -4.42 -0.05 -2.68
CA ALA A 2 -4.61 1.10 -3.58
C ALA A 2 -3.90 2.39 -3.15
N PHE A 3 -3.67 2.60 -1.85
CA PHE A 3 -3.03 3.79 -1.29
C PHE A 3 -1.56 3.98 -1.71
N SER A 4 -0.89 2.93 -2.12
CA SER A 4 0.52 2.99 -2.57
C SER A 4 0.69 3.17 -4.08
N MET A 5 -0.39 3.30 -4.85
CA MET A 5 -0.27 3.62 -6.28
C MET A 5 0.32 5.00 -6.49
N ALA A 6 1.22 5.13 -7.46
CA ALA A 6 1.72 6.42 -7.89
C ALA A 6 0.62 7.34 -8.44
N ILE A 7 0.87 8.63 -8.42
CA ILE A 7 -0.02 9.67 -8.97
C ILE A 7 0.79 10.49 -9.97
N GLN A 8 0.46 10.35 -11.26
CA GLN A 8 1.11 11.10 -12.35
C GLN A 8 2.65 10.91 -12.41
N ASP A 9 3.13 9.70 -12.08
CA ASP A 9 4.54 9.34 -12.23
C ASP A 9 4.86 9.14 -13.71
N VAL A 10 6.06 9.56 -14.13
CA VAL A 10 6.57 9.37 -15.50
C VAL A 10 6.71 7.89 -15.85
N ARG A 11 6.94 7.04 -14.85
CA ARG A 11 6.87 5.59 -14.93
C ARG A 11 5.40 5.17 -14.94
N PHE A 12 4.73 5.35 -16.07
CA PHE A 12 3.27 5.21 -16.20
C PHE A 12 2.71 3.88 -15.68
N TYR A 13 3.48 2.79 -15.69
CA TYR A 13 3.10 1.49 -15.15
C TYR A 13 2.91 1.50 -13.62
N LEU A 14 3.47 2.47 -12.89
CA LEU A 14 3.24 2.65 -11.45
C LEU A 14 1.92 3.37 -11.13
N ASN A 15 1.32 4.05 -12.11
CA ASN A 15 0.02 4.74 -11.95
C ASN A 15 -1.16 3.78 -11.97
N GLY A 16 -0.93 2.54 -11.57
CA GLY A 16 -1.95 1.49 -11.54
C GLY A 16 -1.64 0.42 -10.51
N LEU A 17 -2.58 -0.51 -10.40
CA LEU A 17 -2.46 -1.71 -9.59
C LEU A 17 -2.02 -2.87 -10.49
N TYR A 18 -0.90 -3.49 -10.14
CA TYR A 18 -0.50 -4.76 -10.71
C TYR A 18 -1.30 -5.89 -10.06
N LEU A 19 -1.96 -6.68 -10.91
CA LEU A 19 -2.72 -7.85 -10.50
C LEU A 19 -2.14 -9.09 -11.20
N GLU A 20 -1.73 -10.06 -10.42
CA GLU A 20 -1.30 -11.36 -10.91
C GLU A 20 -2.29 -12.43 -10.46
N VAL A 21 -2.85 -13.14 -11.43
CA VAL A 21 -3.80 -14.24 -11.18
C VAL A 21 -3.09 -15.55 -11.48
N LYS A 22 -2.95 -16.39 -10.47
CA LYS A 22 -2.36 -17.74 -10.54
C LYS A 22 -3.45 -18.80 -10.43
N SER A 23 -3.07 -20.07 -10.56
CA SER A 23 -4.01 -21.18 -10.42
C SER A 23 -4.64 -21.30 -9.03
N ASP A 24 -3.95 -20.82 -7.99
CA ASP A 24 -4.31 -20.98 -6.58
C ASP A 24 -4.50 -19.65 -5.84
N SER A 25 -4.09 -18.53 -6.44
CA SER A 25 -4.03 -17.25 -5.73
C SER A 25 -4.12 -16.05 -6.65
N ILE A 26 -4.50 -14.92 -6.06
CA ILE A 26 -4.42 -13.60 -6.66
C ILE A 26 -3.47 -12.76 -5.83
N VAL A 27 -2.55 -12.07 -6.50
CA VAL A 27 -1.61 -11.13 -5.88
C VAL A 27 -1.87 -9.74 -6.43
N ALA A 28 -2.13 -8.79 -5.55
CA ALA A 28 -2.30 -7.39 -5.89
C ALA A 28 -1.15 -6.57 -5.32
N VAL A 29 -0.47 -5.79 -6.15
CA VAL A 29 0.71 -5.00 -5.77
C VAL A 29 0.57 -3.57 -6.26
N THR A 30 0.95 -2.63 -5.43
CA THR A 30 1.09 -1.21 -5.81
C THR A 30 2.34 -0.62 -5.20
N THR A 31 2.99 0.29 -5.91
CA THR A 31 4.13 1.07 -5.44
C THR A 31 4.22 2.41 -6.16
N ASP A 32 4.79 3.40 -5.49
CA ASP A 32 5.18 4.70 -6.06
C ASP A 32 6.71 4.86 -6.11
N GLY A 33 7.45 3.81 -5.77
CA GLY A 33 8.91 3.79 -5.69
C GLY A 33 9.46 4.17 -4.31
N HIS A 34 8.63 4.64 -3.39
CA HIS A 34 9.00 4.98 -2.01
C HIS A 34 8.36 4.03 -1.00
N ARG A 35 7.20 3.53 -1.30
CA ARG A 35 6.46 2.53 -0.52
C ARG A 35 5.88 1.47 -1.44
N LEU A 36 5.62 0.33 -0.88
CA LEU A 36 5.05 -0.81 -1.62
C LEU A 36 4.00 -1.48 -0.74
N SER A 37 2.90 -1.89 -1.37
CA SER A 37 1.84 -2.63 -0.71
C SER A 37 1.50 -3.89 -1.49
N ILE A 38 1.46 -5.03 -0.80
CA ILE A 38 1.13 -6.34 -1.37
C ILE A 38 -0.05 -6.91 -0.61
N ASN A 39 -0.97 -7.51 -1.35
CA ASN A 39 -2.00 -8.37 -0.78
C ASN A 39 -2.08 -9.65 -1.60
N LYS A 40 -2.12 -10.80 -0.93
CA LYS A 40 -2.29 -12.11 -1.55
C LYS A 40 -3.49 -12.79 -0.95
N ILE A 41 -4.38 -13.28 -1.80
CA ILE A 41 -5.54 -14.09 -1.39
C ILE A 41 -5.51 -15.43 -2.12
N GLY A 42 -5.88 -16.51 -1.42
CA GLY A 42 -6.09 -17.80 -2.03
C GLY A 42 -7.40 -17.85 -2.81
N LEU A 43 -7.42 -18.54 -3.93
CA LEU A 43 -8.64 -18.81 -4.69
C LEU A 43 -9.32 -20.06 -4.15
N GLN A 44 -10.64 -19.99 -3.96
CA GLN A 44 -11.45 -21.16 -3.61
C GLN A 44 -11.68 -22.08 -4.81
N GLN A 45 -11.64 -21.53 -6.01
CA GLN A 45 -11.75 -22.24 -7.28
C GLN A 45 -10.44 -22.15 -8.03
N LYS A 46 -10.14 -23.18 -8.84
CA LYS A 46 -8.93 -23.19 -9.67
C LYS A 46 -8.93 -22.00 -10.63
N GLY A 47 -7.89 -21.19 -10.53
CA GLY A 47 -7.63 -20.09 -11.46
C GLY A 47 -7.13 -20.56 -12.83
N PRO A 48 -6.60 -19.68 -13.66
CA PRO A 48 -6.13 -19.99 -15.00
C PRO A 48 -4.92 -20.95 -14.95
N ASP A 49 -4.80 -21.83 -15.94
CA ASP A 49 -3.67 -22.77 -16.05
C ASP A 49 -2.33 -22.05 -16.28
N LYS A 50 -2.36 -20.90 -16.91
CA LYS A 50 -1.19 -20.03 -17.08
C LYS A 50 -1.40 -18.74 -16.28
N PRO A 51 -0.42 -18.33 -15.47
CA PRO A 51 -0.50 -17.05 -14.76
C PRO A 51 -0.78 -15.91 -15.73
N ALA A 52 -1.70 -15.03 -15.35
CA ALA A 52 -2.02 -13.82 -16.08
C ALA A 52 -1.68 -12.61 -15.21
N SER A 53 -1.02 -11.61 -15.81
CA SER A 53 -0.69 -10.36 -15.13
C SER A 53 -1.23 -9.17 -15.91
N LEU A 54 -1.73 -8.19 -15.19
CA LEU A 54 -2.30 -6.97 -15.77
C LEU A 54 -2.05 -5.78 -14.87
N ILE A 55 -1.98 -4.59 -15.47
CA ILE A 55 -1.85 -3.32 -14.75
C ILE A 55 -3.14 -2.54 -14.95
N ILE A 56 -3.90 -2.42 -13.86
CA ILE A 56 -5.21 -1.74 -13.87
C ILE A 56 -4.99 -0.27 -13.51
N PRO A 57 -5.42 0.69 -14.33
CA PRO A 57 -5.21 2.12 -14.06
C PRO A 57 -5.80 2.55 -12.72
N ARG A 58 -5.12 3.47 -12.02
CA ARG A 58 -5.54 4.02 -10.74
C ARG A 58 -7.00 4.47 -10.73
N LYS A 59 -7.45 5.17 -11.78
CA LYS A 59 -8.83 5.66 -11.88
C LYS A 59 -9.85 4.50 -11.85
N ALA A 60 -9.55 3.42 -12.56
CA ALA A 60 -10.41 2.23 -12.57
C ALA A 60 -10.46 1.55 -11.18
N ILE A 61 -9.33 1.49 -10.48
CA ILE A 61 -9.28 0.92 -9.13
C ILE A 61 -10.07 1.76 -8.13
N ILE A 62 -9.94 3.08 -8.17
CA ILE A 62 -10.70 3.98 -7.29
C ILE A 62 -12.21 3.84 -7.54
N GLU A 63 -12.62 3.76 -8.81
CA GLU A 63 -14.01 3.59 -9.17
C GLU A 63 -14.56 2.21 -8.75
N LEU A 64 -13.75 1.17 -8.95
CA LEU A 64 -14.09 -0.17 -8.49
C LEU A 64 -14.28 -0.22 -6.96
N GLN A 65 -13.36 0.39 -6.19
CA GLN A 65 -13.48 0.46 -4.73
C GLN A 65 -14.80 1.10 -4.28
N LYS A 66 -15.22 2.20 -4.91
CA LYS A 66 -16.49 2.85 -4.59
C LYS A 66 -17.69 1.93 -4.82
N ASN A 67 -17.64 1.14 -5.91
CA ASN A 67 -18.74 0.23 -6.25
C ASN A 67 -18.75 -1.05 -5.41
N LEU A 68 -17.62 -1.42 -4.80
CA LEU A 68 -17.50 -2.58 -3.91
C LEU A 68 -17.79 -2.28 -2.43
N GLN A 69 -18.01 -1.02 -2.07
CA GLN A 69 -18.30 -0.61 -0.69
C GLN A 69 -19.75 -0.92 -0.24
N THR A 70 -20.62 -1.33 -1.14
CA THR A 70 -21.95 -1.83 -0.81
C THR A 70 -21.84 -3.24 -0.20
N GLU A 71 -22.40 -3.44 0.98
CA GLU A 71 -22.38 -4.69 1.78
C GLU A 71 -23.22 -5.81 1.13
N ASN A 72 -22.90 -6.18 -0.08
CA ASN A 72 -23.54 -7.29 -0.74
C ASN A 72 -22.49 -8.35 -1.08
N ASP A 73 -22.69 -9.58 -0.60
CA ASP A 73 -21.91 -10.77 -0.98
C ASP A 73 -22.14 -11.19 -2.45
N GLU A 74 -22.32 -10.23 -3.35
CA GLU A 74 -22.56 -10.48 -4.75
C GLU A 74 -21.27 -10.88 -5.47
N MET A 75 -21.40 -11.93 -6.28
CA MET A 75 -20.29 -12.36 -7.14
C MET A 75 -20.01 -11.30 -8.21
N ILE A 76 -18.77 -10.90 -8.33
CA ILE A 76 -18.31 -10.06 -9.43
C ILE A 76 -17.67 -10.92 -10.51
N ASN A 77 -17.96 -10.59 -11.77
CA ASN A 77 -17.33 -11.25 -12.91
C ASN A 77 -16.28 -10.33 -13.53
N ILE A 78 -15.06 -10.83 -13.62
CA ILE A 78 -13.93 -10.10 -14.20
C ILE A 78 -13.45 -10.86 -15.43
N SER A 79 -13.35 -10.16 -16.56
CA SER A 79 -12.85 -10.71 -17.81
C SER A 79 -11.89 -9.76 -18.50
N VAL A 80 -10.92 -10.32 -19.22
CA VAL A 80 -9.94 -9.56 -19.99
C VAL A 80 -10.06 -9.95 -21.46
N THR A 81 -10.21 -8.96 -22.34
CA THR A 81 -10.26 -9.17 -23.78
C THR A 81 -9.34 -8.17 -24.47
N GLY A 82 -8.27 -8.66 -25.08
CA GLY A 82 -7.23 -7.80 -25.60
C GLY A 82 -6.62 -6.95 -24.48
N ASN A 83 -6.65 -5.64 -24.63
CA ASN A 83 -6.15 -4.68 -23.64
C ASN A 83 -7.26 -4.03 -22.80
N PHE A 84 -8.40 -4.70 -22.66
CA PHE A 84 -9.54 -4.20 -21.91
C PHE A 84 -9.92 -5.15 -20.78
N LEU A 85 -10.07 -4.58 -19.60
CA LEU A 85 -10.64 -5.21 -18.42
C LEU A 85 -12.14 -4.88 -18.38
N THR A 86 -12.98 -5.90 -18.30
CA THR A 86 -14.41 -5.76 -18.07
C THR A 86 -14.78 -6.34 -16.73
N ILE A 87 -15.45 -5.55 -15.90
CA ILE A 87 -15.96 -5.96 -14.58
C ILE A 87 -17.47 -5.81 -14.59
N LYS A 88 -18.16 -6.90 -14.31
CA LYS A 88 -19.63 -6.92 -14.18
C LYS A 88 -19.99 -7.01 -12.71
N LEU A 89 -20.76 -6.06 -12.25
CA LEU A 89 -21.27 -5.90 -10.89
C LEU A 89 -22.78 -5.83 -11.01
N ALA A 90 -23.53 -6.78 -10.47
CA ALA A 90 -24.99 -6.77 -10.49
C ALA A 90 -25.62 -6.11 -11.74
N ASP A 91 -26.00 -4.85 -11.61
CA ASP A 91 -26.65 -4.00 -12.64
C ASP A 91 -25.66 -3.14 -13.45
N LYS A 92 -24.34 -3.19 -13.15
CA LYS A 92 -23.32 -2.31 -13.72
C LYS A 92 -22.27 -3.09 -14.50
N VAL A 93 -21.79 -2.49 -15.56
CA VAL A 93 -20.62 -2.97 -16.32
C VAL A 93 -19.58 -1.86 -16.36
N MET A 94 -18.41 -2.14 -15.83
CA MET A 94 -17.25 -1.25 -15.92
C MET A 94 -16.26 -1.82 -16.93
N VAL A 95 -15.83 -0.99 -17.87
CA VAL A 95 -14.78 -1.33 -18.85
C VAL A 95 -13.63 -0.35 -18.68
N SER A 96 -12.42 -0.87 -18.54
CA SER A 96 -11.19 -0.07 -18.45
C SER A 96 -10.14 -0.60 -19.42
N LYS A 97 -9.46 0.32 -20.11
CA LYS A 97 -8.24 -0.04 -20.82
C LYS A 97 -7.13 -0.31 -19.80
N LEU A 98 -6.38 -1.38 -20.00
CA LEU A 98 -5.22 -1.71 -19.17
C LEU A 98 -4.03 -0.79 -19.50
N ILE A 99 -3.14 -0.62 -18.54
CA ILE A 99 -1.84 0.01 -18.78
C ILE A 99 -0.94 -1.01 -19.46
N ASP A 100 -0.40 -0.65 -20.60
CA ASP A 100 0.58 -1.44 -21.32
C ASP A 100 1.98 -1.21 -20.72
N GLY A 101 2.76 -2.25 -20.50
CA GLY A 101 4.10 -2.16 -19.95
C GLY A 101 4.45 -3.30 -19.00
N ASN A 102 5.69 -3.29 -18.55
CA ASN A 102 6.22 -4.27 -17.60
C ASN A 102 6.24 -3.65 -16.20
N TYR A 103 5.50 -4.26 -15.28
CA TYR A 103 5.59 -3.90 -13.86
C TYR A 103 6.95 -4.37 -13.30
N PRO A 104 7.62 -3.58 -12.45
CA PRO A 104 8.90 -3.98 -11.89
C PRO A 104 8.76 -5.24 -11.02
N ASP A 105 9.82 -6.04 -10.97
CA ASP A 105 9.87 -7.21 -10.12
C ASP A 105 9.92 -6.77 -8.64
N PHE A 106 8.76 -6.72 -8.03
CA PHE A 106 8.57 -6.28 -6.65
C PHE A 106 9.17 -7.25 -5.62
N THR A 107 9.41 -8.51 -6.00
CA THR A 107 9.97 -9.50 -5.06
C THR A 107 11.38 -9.15 -4.65
N LYS A 108 12.12 -8.42 -5.50
CA LYS A 108 13.50 -8.00 -5.23
C LYS A 108 13.61 -6.84 -4.23
N VAL A 109 12.52 -6.13 -3.98
CA VAL A 109 12.51 -4.99 -3.04
C VAL A 109 11.87 -5.32 -1.71
N VAL A 110 11.21 -6.47 -1.60
CA VAL A 110 10.66 -6.97 -0.35
C VAL A 110 11.78 -7.61 0.45
N PRO A 111 12.07 -7.13 1.68
CA PRO A 111 13.06 -7.75 2.54
C PRO A 111 12.69 -9.20 2.86
N GLU A 112 13.65 -10.13 2.77
CA GLU A 112 13.41 -11.54 3.09
C GLU A 112 13.19 -11.77 4.60
N SER A 113 13.88 -10.97 5.43
CA SER A 113 13.74 -11.04 6.89
C SER A 113 14.08 -9.70 7.53
N SER A 114 13.60 -9.50 8.74
CA SER A 114 13.99 -8.39 9.62
C SER A 114 14.45 -8.94 10.97
N GLU A 115 15.56 -8.43 11.48
CA GLU A 115 16.05 -8.79 12.81
C GLU A 115 15.26 -8.12 13.94
N LEU A 116 14.58 -7.03 13.62
CA LEU A 116 13.80 -6.25 14.56
C LEU A 116 12.32 -6.21 14.17
N HIS A 117 11.47 -6.65 15.08
CA HIS A 117 10.02 -6.56 14.97
C HIS A 117 9.47 -5.73 16.12
N LEU A 118 8.67 -4.72 15.78
CA LEU A 118 7.98 -3.87 16.74
C LEU A 118 6.47 -4.09 16.61
N ASN A 119 5.81 -4.38 17.72
CA ASN A 119 4.36 -4.55 17.76
C ASN A 119 3.71 -3.36 18.45
N PHE A 120 2.74 -2.75 17.79
CA PHE A 120 2.01 -1.59 18.30
C PHE A 120 0.51 -1.84 18.29
N GLN A 121 -0.17 -1.20 19.22
CA GLN A 121 -1.62 -0.99 19.09
C GLN A 121 -1.84 0.00 17.94
N ARG A 122 -2.61 -0.44 16.92
CA ARG A 122 -2.81 0.35 15.69
C ARG A 122 -3.35 1.75 15.97
N GLU A 123 -4.32 1.86 16.85
CA GLU A 123 -4.98 3.14 17.16
C GLU A 123 -4.04 4.09 17.88
N GLU A 124 -3.26 3.60 18.84
CA GLU A 124 -2.28 4.40 19.55
C GLU A 124 -1.18 4.93 18.61
N LEU A 125 -0.63 4.08 17.77
CA LEU A 125 0.38 4.48 16.79
C LEU A 125 -0.17 5.54 15.83
N LEU A 126 -1.39 5.34 15.33
CA LEU A 126 -2.04 6.28 14.40
C LEU A 126 -2.27 7.64 15.06
N GLU A 127 -2.76 7.67 16.31
CA GLU A 127 -3.00 8.90 17.04
C GLU A 127 -1.70 9.69 17.26
N LYS A 128 -0.63 9.02 17.68
CA LYS A 128 0.67 9.65 17.94
C LYS A 128 1.34 10.14 16.67
N LEU A 129 1.32 9.36 15.59
CA LEU A 129 1.78 9.80 14.27
C LEU A 129 1.01 11.02 13.77
N THR A 130 -0.31 11.06 13.98
CA THR A 130 -1.15 12.18 13.60
C THR A 130 -0.75 13.45 14.37
N ARG A 131 -0.54 13.36 15.68
CA ARG A 131 -0.11 14.52 16.50
C ARG A 131 1.26 15.03 16.08
N VAL A 132 2.25 14.16 15.95
CA VAL A 132 3.60 14.56 15.50
C VAL A 132 3.58 15.16 14.10
N SER A 133 2.70 14.68 13.23
CA SER A 133 2.60 15.17 11.85
C SER A 133 2.13 16.63 11.74
N ILE A 134 1.48 17.17 12.76
CA ILE A 134 0.97 18.56 12.75
C ILE A 134 2.09 19.57 12.54
N LEU A 135 3.26 19.33 13.10
CA LEU A 135 4.41 20.21 12.93
C LEU A 135 5.27 19.91 11.69
N THR A 136 4.92 18.89 10.91
CA THR A 136 5.59 18.66 9.63
C THR A 136 5.14 19.70 8.62
N SER A 137 6.07 20.21 7.80
CA SER A 137 5.70 21.12 6.71
C SER A 137 5.14 20.34 5.51
N ASP A 138 4.38 21.01 4.65
CA ASP A 138 3.86 20.39 3.41
C ASP A 138 4.98 19.90 2.47
N LYS A 139 6.15 20.51 2.58
CA LYS A 139 7.32 20.15 1.78
C LYS A 139 8.15 19.01 2.39
N TYR A 140 8.19 18.92 3.73
CA TYR A 140 9.02 17.97 4.47
C TYR A 140 8.17 17.25 5.50
N ARG A 141 7.64 16.10 5.15
CA ARG A 141 6.81 15.24 5.99
C ARG A 141 7.65 14.23 6.80
N GLY A 142 8.87 14.64 7.16
CA GLY A 142 9.83 13.76 7.84
C GLY A 142 9.53 13.60 9.33
N ILE A 143 9.47 12.36 9.77
CA ILE A 143 9.45 11.98 11.20
C ILE A 143 10.66 11.08 11.44
N ARG A 144 11.36 11.30 12.57
CA ARG A 144 12.40 10.43 13.07
C ARG A 144 11.79 9.48 14.10
N LEU A 145 12.01 8.19 13.89
CA LEU A 145 11.65 7.14 14.83
C LEU A 145 12.93 6.61 15.48
N THR A 146 13.00 6.67 16.79
CA THR A 146 14.09 6.08 17.56
C THR A 146 13.53 5.05 18.53
N LEU A 147 14.16 3.88 18.59
CA LEU A 147 13.90 2.87 19.60
C LEU A 147 15.09 2.85 20.57
N SER A 148 14.83 2.99 21.87
CA SER A 148 15.80 2.77 22.93
C SER A 148 15.15 1.90 24.01
N LYS A 149 15.66 0.69 24.17
CA LYS A 149 15.05 -0.33 25.03
C LYS A 149 13.62 -0.65 24.57
N GLU A 150 12.63 -0.33 25.40
CA GLU A 150 11.20 -0.55 25.11
C GLU A 150 10.46 0.74 24.75
N LEU A 151 11.16 1.86 24.63
CA LEU A 151 10.58 3.15 24.33
C LEU A 151 10.84 3.53 22.88
N VAL A 152 9.77 3.74 22.13
CA VAL A 152 9.80 4.30 20.78
C VAL A 152 9.45 5.78 20.86
N SER A 153 10.36 6.64 20.42
CA SER A 153 10.13 8.08 20.28
C SER A 153 9.90 8.43 18.82
N LEU A 154 8.85 9.22 18.57
CA LEU A 154 8.50 9.79 17.28
C LEU A 154 8.73 11.29 17.35
N LYS A 155 9.66 11.82 16.55
CA LYS A 155 10.07 13.22 16.63
C LYS A 155 10.04 13.89 15.27
N THR A 156 9.58 15.14 15.24
CA THR A 156 9.75 16.04 14.09
C THR A 156 10.20 17.41 14.54
N ILE A 157 10.91 18.10 13.66
CA ILE A 157 11.35 19.49 13.85
C ILE A 157 11.06 20.22 12.55
N ASN A 158 10.38 21.35 12.63
CA ASN A 158 10.09 22.19 11.46
C ASN A 158 11.21 23.24 11.20
N SER A 159 11.05 24.03 10.14
CA SER A 159 12.00 25.10 9.78
C SER A 159 12.09 26.23 10.82
N GLU A 160 11.08 26.40 11.66
CA GLU A 160 11.00 27.42 12.71
C GLU A 160 11.56 26.92 14.04
N GLN A 161 12.17 25.70 14.03
CA GLN A 161 12.72 25.01 15.20
C GLN A 161 11.67 24.60 16.23
N GLU A 162 10.40 24.56 15.85
CA GLU A 162 9.38 23.96 16.67
C GLU A 162 9.48 22.43 16.62
N GLU A 163 9.28 21.79 17.77
CA GLU A 163 9.48 20.38 17.95
C GLU A 163 8.21 19.70 18.47
N ALA A 164 7.85 18.56 17.85
CA ALA A 164 6.89 17.64 18.42
C ALA A 164 7.55 16.31 18.72
N ASN A 165 7.26 15.77 19.90
CA ASN A 165 7.74 14.47 20.35
C ASN A 165 6.58 13.68 20.97
N GLU A 166 6.46 12.42 20.58
CA GLU A 166 5.54 11.45 21.14
C GLU A 166 6.28 10.16 21.47
N GLU A 167 5.84 9.48 22.50
CA GLU A 167 6.49 8.26 22.99
C GLU A 167 5.49 7.12 23.08
N ILE A 168 5.90 5.93 22.65
CA ILE A 168 5.11 4.70 22.70
C ILE A 168 5.93 3.62 23.39
N ILE A 169 5.33 2.94 24.34
CA ILE A 169 5.94 1.75 24.93
C ILE A 169 5.73 0.58 23.97
N CYS A 170 6.82 -0.06 23.59
CA CYS A 170 6.82 -1.24 22.74
C CYS A 170 7.47 -2.39 23.50
N GLU A 171 6.65 -3.14 24.22
CA GLU A 171 7.12 -4.27 25.03
C GLU A 171 7.83 -5.31 24.16
N GLN A 172 8.87 -5.92 24.71
CA GLN A 172 9.69 -6.96 24.06
C GLN A 172 10.51 -6.51 22.83
N ALA A 173 10.58 -5.21 22.55
CA ALA A 173 11.48 -4.71 21.54
C ALA A 173 12.94 -4.94 21.95
N LYS A 174 13.72 -5.62 21.09
CA LYS A 174 15.14 -5.87 21.33
C LYS A 174 15.94 -5.17 20.24
N GLY A 175 16.81 -4.26 20.64
CA GLY A 175 17.69 -3.54 19.73
C GLY A 175 17.53 -2.03 19.80
N ASN A 176 18.28 -1.34 18.98
CA ASN A 176 18.19 0.09 18.78
C ASN A 176 17.89 0.36 17.32
N ILE A 177 17.00 1.29 17.04
CA ILE A 177 16.72 1.77 15.71
C ILE A 177 16.71 3.29 15.71
N ASP A 178 17.18 3.88 14.64
CA ASP A 178 17.15 5.32 14.40
C ASP A 178 16.93 5.53 12.90
N ILE A 179 15.71 5.81 12.53
CA ILE A 179 15.31 5.96 11.12
C ILE A 179 14.45 7.19 10.91
N GLY A 180 14.56 7.77 9.71
CA GLY A 180 13.66 8.80 9.23
C GLY A 180 12.71 8.25 8.17
N PHE A 181 11.46 8.65 8.22
CA PHE A 181 10.48 8.30 7.19
C PHE A 181 9.47 9.42 6.96
N ASN A 182 8.80 9.36 5.84
CA ASN A 182 7.73 10.29 5.52
C ASN A 182 6.42 9.81 6.16
N VAL A 183 5.85 10.64 7.04
CA VAL A 183 4.63 10.29 7.78
C VAL A 183 3.39 10.10 6.90
N SER A 184 3.41 10.60 5.67
CA SER A 184 2.31 10.43 4.71
C SER A 184 2.27 9.02 4.07
N TYR A 185 3.30 8.20 4.28
CA TYR A 185 3.40 6.82 3.78
C TYR A 185 2.88 5.81 4.77
#